data_d206e9b904109af2ff3170fd309f5047
#
_entry.id   d206e9b904109af2ff3170fd309f5047
#
_cell.length_a   1.000
_cell.length_b   1.000
_cell.length_c   1.000
_cell.angle_alpha   90.00
_cell.angle_beta   90.00
_cell.angle_gamma   90.00
#
_symmetry.space_group_name_H-M   'P 1'
#
loop_
_entity.id
_entity.type
_entity.pdbx_description
1 polymer ?
#
loop_
_entity_poly.entity_id
_entity_poly.type
_entity_poly.pdbx_seq_one_letter_code
_entity_poly.pdbx_strand_id
1 'polypeptide(L)'
;MINTIANFINRLDSLVWGWWMILLLLGTHIFMTIRTGVIQRKIGTAIRLSVTKDTEAEGEVSQFGALTTALASTIGTGNIIGVGTAIALGGPGAVLWCWLTGVFGIATKYSESLIAVKYRVKTKDGRMQGGAMYALERGLHMKWLALLFAFFGGFASFGIGCATQVNAIATVCNENLNIPPAFIGIAVAALTALVIFGGIKSIATVCEKLVPFMAFFYVLGCLVILGINYDFIIPAVKTIYNMAFTPGAAAGGLVGRGIMMAMQYGIARGLFSNESGMGSAPIAAAAAQTRNPVRQALVSSTGTFWDTVVVCLMTGLVLVTSIMKNPSIDMGNITDGGVLTTLAFQQIPILGPVILVVGIISFAYSTVLGWAYYGERCVEYFAGKKGLIPYRVLYIAVAAIAPVISLNLVWTIADILNALMALPNIVAVLLLSNVIVKETRKYIDHLDAKDETQIEVIDK
;
A
#
# COMPACT_ATOMS: atom_id res chain seq x y z
N MET A 1 -25.15 19.84 14.15
CA MET A 1 -24.43 18.74 14.79
C MET A 1 -23.59 17.93 13.78
N ILE A 2 -24.16 17.35 12.73
CA ILE A 2 -23.41 16.55 11.72
C ILE A 2 -22.28 17.36 11.07
N ASN A 3 -22.54 18.60 10.62
CA ASN A 3 -21.52 19.46 10.04
C ASN A 3 -20.39 19.85 11.02
N THR A 4 -20.72 19.97 12.32
CA THR A 4 -19.71 20.27 13.36
C THR A 4 -18.80 19.06 13.58
N ILE A 5 -19.35 17.84 13.59
CA ILE A 5 -18.59 16.59 13.70
C ILE A 5 -17.70 16.40 12.46
N ALA A 6 -18.26 16.59 11.26
CA ALA A 6 -17.48 16.47 10.02
C ALA A 6 -16.32 17.47 9.97
N ASN A 7 -16.55 18.72 10.35
CA ASN A 7 -15.50 19.73 10.42
C ASN A 7 -14.42 19.40 11.46
N PHE A 8 -14.80 18.83 12.60
CA PHE A 8 -13.83 18.38 13.62
C PHE A 8 -12.97 17.24 13.08
N ILE A 9 -13.59 16.23 12.45
CA ILE A 9 -12.87 15.08 11.87
C ILE A 9 -11.93 15.54 10.75
N ASN A 10 -12.37 16.43 9.86
CA ASN A 10 -11.50 16.96 8.80
C ASN A 10 -10.31 17.77 9.35
N ARG A 11 -10.50 18.51 10.45
CA ARG A 11 -9.39 19.21 11.14
C ARG A 11 -8.42 18.22 11.78
N LEU A 12 -8.94 17.14 12.37
CA LEU A 12 -8.12 16.09 12.96
C LEU A 12 -7.30 15.39 11.89
N ASP A 13 -7.89 15.07 10.75
CA ASP A 13 -7.20 14.49 9.59
C ASP A 13 -6.05 15.39 9.10
N SER A 14 -6.33 16.67 8.88
CA SER A 14 -5.32 17.66 8.49
C SER A 14 -4.20 17.83 9.52
N LEU A 15 -4.51 17.64 10.82
CA LEU A 15 -3.51 17.66 11.87
C LEU A 15 -2.65 16.39 11.83
N VAL A 16 -3.28 15.23 11.69
CA VAL A 16 -2.60 13.93 11.72
C VAL A 16 -1.73 13.74 10.48
N TRP A 17 -2.24 14.07 9.28
CA TRP A 17 -1.47 14.07 8.02
C TRP A 17 -0.73 15.38 7.75
N GLY A 18 -0.49 16.19 8.76
CA GLY A 18 0.29 17.42 8.67
C GLY A 18 1.76 17.15 8.31
N TRP A 19 2.51 18.23 8.07
CA TRP A 19 3.94 18.18 7.73
C TRP A 19 4.78 17.34 8.69
N TRP A 20 4.43 17.31 9.96
CA TRP A 20 5.15 16.53 10.97
C TRP A 20 5.11 15.01 10.68
N MET A 21 3.97 14.48 10.24
CA MET A 21 3.84 13.06 9.87
C MET A 21 4.63 12.75 8.59
N ILE A 22 4.54 13.63 7.59
CA ILE A 22 5.31 13.51 6.35
C ILE A 22 6.81 13.50 6.64
N LEU A 23 7.28 14.44 7.47
CA LEU A 23 8.68 14.51 7.87
C LEU A 23 9.12 13.31 8.71
N LEU A 24 8.27 12.81 9.60
CA LEU A 24 8.54 11.63 10.42
C LEU A 24 8.71 10.38 9.53
N LEU A 25 7.78 10.15 8.61
CA LEU A 25 7.82 9.00 7.71
C LEU A 25 9.01 9.08 6.74
N LEU A 26 9.16 10.19 6.02
CA LEU A 26 10.28 10.39 5.09
C LEU A 26 11.63 10.41 5.81
N GLY A 27 11.70 11.05 6.98
CA GLY A 27 12.88 11.02 7.83
C GLY A 27 13.26 9.61 8.26
N THR A 28 12.28 8.78 8.62
CA THR A 28 12.49 7.36 8.93
C THR A 28 13.00 6.60 7.70
N HIS A 29 12.47 6.86 6.50
CA HIS A 29 12.93 6.24 5.25
C HIS A 29 14.39 6.56 4.97
N ILE A 30 14.78 7.83 5.08
CA ILE A 30 16.17 8.28 4.88
C ILE A 30 17.07 7.69 5.97
N PHE A 31 16.65 7.77 7.23
CA PHE A 31 17.39 7.23 8.37
C PHE A 31 17.66 5.73 8.19
N MET A 32 16.63 4.93 7.86
CA MET A 32 16.81 3.50 7.64
C MET A 32 17.62 3.18 6.39
N THR A 33 17.53 4.00 5.33
CA THR A 33 18.40 3.87 4.15
C THR A 33 19.88 3.98 4.55
N ILE A 34 20.24 4.96 5.37
CA ILE A 34 21.60 5.16 5.86
C ILE A 34 22.01 4.02 6.79
N ARG A 35 21.16 3.68 7.75
CA ARG A 35 21.43 2.65 8.77
C ARG A 35 21.62 1.25 8.19
N THR A 36 20.91 0.90 7.12
CA THR A 36 21.01 -0.40 6.44
C THR A 36 22.07 -0.43 5.33
N GLY A 37 22.85 0.66 5.16
CA GLY A 37 23.90 0.74 4.15
C GLY A 37 23.35 0.74 2.72
N VAL A 38 22.22 1.45 2.49
CA VAL A 38 21.54 1.54 1.18
C VAL A 38 21.10 0.16 0.70
N ILE A 39 20.25 -0.51 1.49
CA ILE A 39 19.74 -1.87 1.19
C ILE A 39 19.07 -1.97 -0.18
N GLN A 40 18.61 -0.86 -0.74
CA GLN A 40 18.06 -0.74 -2.10
C GLN A 40 18.99 -1.34 -3.17
N ARG A 41 20.31 -1.32 -2.95
CA ARG A 41 21.28 -1.93 -3.86
C ARG A 41 21.14 -3.44 -4.00
N LYS A 42 20.50 -4.09 -3.02
CA LYS A 42 20.23 -5.54 -3.04
C LYS A 42 18.89 -5.90 -3.72
N ILE A 43 18.19 -4.93 -4.36
CA ILE A 43 16.88 -5.17 -4.97
C ILE A 43 16.89 -6.30 -6.00
N GLY A 44 17.95 -6.42 -6.82
CA GLY A 44 18.08 -7.52 -7.79
C GLY A 44 18.15 -8.90 -7.10
N THR A 45 18.89 -9.00 -5.99
CA THR A 45 18.92 -10.20 -5.14
C THR A 45 17.56 -10.47 -4.52
N ALA A 46 16.89 -9.43 -4.03
CA ALA A 46 15.57 -9.51 -3.42
C ALA A 46 14.50 -10.04 -4.39
N ILE A 47 14.51 -9.55 -5.65
CA ILE A 47 13.62 -10.04 -6.71
C ILE A 47 13.89 -11.53 -7.00
N ARG A 48 15.15 -11.94 -7.11
CA ARG A 48 15.49 -13.35 -7.31
C ARG A 48 15.00 -14.23 -6.16
N LEU A 49 15.18 -13.78 -4.92
CA LEU A 49 14.70 -14.50 -3.73
C LEU A 49 13.18 -14.63 -3.69
N SER A 50 12.44 -13.63 -4.16
CA SER A 50 10.97 -13.65 -4.14
C SER A 50 10.38 -14.83 -4.93
N VAL A 51 11.05 -15.28 -5.99
CA VAL A 51 10.63 -16.43 -6.81
C VAL A 51 11.34 -17.74 -6.45
N THR A 52 12.24 -17.72 -5.45
CA THR A 52 12.96 -18.92 -4.98
C THR A 52 12.23 -19.52 -3.78
N LYS A 53 11.81 -20.78 -3.90
CA LYS A 53 11.12 -21.48 -2.80
C LYS A 53 12.09 -21.85 -1.67
N ASP A 54 11.65 -21.72 -0.44
CA ASP A 54 12.35 -22.14 0.78
C ASP A 54 11.51 -23.20 1.51
N THR A 55 11.59 -24.44 1.04
CA THR A 55 10.71 -25.54 1.48
C THR A 55 11.10 -26.14 2.84
N GLU A 56 12.31 -25.87 3.34
CA GLU A 56 12.82 -26.40 4.61
C GLU A 56 12.58 -25.46 5.81
N ALA A 57 11.95 -24.31 5.56
CA ALA A 57 11.74 -23.29 6.58
C ALA A 57 10.32 -23.32 7.15
N GLU A 58 10.19 -22.91 8.42
CA GLU A 58 8.89 -22.76 9.07
C GLU A 58 8.11 -21.54 8.55
N GLY A 59 6.81 -21.72 8.29
CA GLY A 59 5.87 -20.69 7.84
C GLY A 59 4.57 -21.28 7.34
N GLU A 60 3.56 -20.45 7.10
CA GLU A 60 2.25 -20.86 6.61
C GLU A 60 2.13 -20.80 5.08
N VAL A 61 2.83 -19.85 4.45
CA VAL A 61 2.79 -19.57 3.01
C VAL A 61 4.19 -19.38 2.45
N SER A 62 4.35 -19.53 1.13
CA SER A 62 5.62 -19.27 0.46
C SER A 62 6.06 -17.81 0.63
N GLN A 63 7.36 -17.51 0.45
CA GLN A 63 7.86 -16.12 0.43
C GLN A 63 7.15 -15.29 -0.65
N PHE A 64 6.89 -15.91 -1.81
CA PHE A 64 6.14 -15.28 -2.89
C PHE A 64 4.68 -15.04 -2.51
N GLY A 65 4.02 -16.01 -1.85
CA GLY A 65 2.64 -15.86 -1.36
C GLY A 65 2.50 -14.75 -0.32
N ALA A 66 3.46 -14.62 0.59
CA ALA A 66 3.49 -13.52 1.54
C ALA A 66 3.71 -12.16 0.84
N LEU A 67 4.63 -12.10 -0.14
CA LEU A 67 4.87 -10.90 -0.94
C LEU A 67 3.64 -10.51 -1.75
N THR A 68 3.01 -11.45 -2.45
CA THR A 68 1.83 -11.15 -3.27
C THR A 68 0.62 -10.78 -2.43
N THR A 69 0.47 -11.35 -1.21
CA THR A 69 -0.54 -10.89 -0.25
C THR A 69 -0.28 -9.45 0.19
N ALA A 70 0.98 -9.09 0.45
CA ALA A 70 1.35 -7.72 0.77
C ALA A 70 1.14 -6.77 -0.43
N LEU A 71 1.53 -7.19 -1.63
CA LEU A 71 1.29 -6.42 -2.86
C LEU A 71 -0.20 -6.27 -3.18
N ALA A 72 -1.00 -7.29 -2.88
CA ALA A 72 -2.45 -7.21 -3.06
C ALA A 72 -3.07 -6.08 -2.24
N SER A 73 -2.58 -5.85 -1.02
CA SER A 73 -3.07 -4.76 -0.16
C SER A 73 -2.54 -3.39 -0.54
N THR A 74 -1.31 -3.30 -1.07
CA THR A 74 -0.66 -2.03 -1.41
C THR A 74 -0.98 -1.57 -2.83
N ILE A 75 -0.96 -2.45 -3.83
CA ILE A 75 -1.35 -2.12 -5.21
C ILE A 75 -2.88 -2.04 -5.29
N GLY A 76 -3.40 -0.85 -5.09
CA GLY A 76 -4.83 -0.54 -5.00
C GLY A 76 -5.22 0.70 -5.79
N THR A 77 -6.32 1.32 -5.41
CA THR A 77 -6.77 2.59 -5.99
C THR A 77 -5.74 3.71 -5.83
N GLY A 78 -4.87 3.62 -4.82
CA GLY A 78 -3.77 4.56 -4.58
C GLY A 78 -2.81 4.71 -5.77
N ASN A 79 -2.51 3.61 -6.46
CA ASN A 79 -1.58 3.59 -7.60
C ASN A 79 -2.15 4.24 -8.87
N ILE A 80 -3.46 4.34 -8.98
CA ILE A 80 -4.16 4.90 -10.14
C ILE A 80 -4.78 6.24 -9.77
N ILE A 81 -5.83 6.24 -8.96
CA ILE A 81 -6.56 7.44 -8.53
C ILE A 81 -5.70 8.30 -7.60
N GLY A 82 -4.93 7.69 -6.70
CA GLY A 82 -4.06 8.40 -5.77
C GLY A 82 -2.96 9.19 -6.49
N VAL A 83 -2.32 8.61 -7.51
CA VAL A 83 -1.34 9.33 -8.35
C VAL A 83 -2.03 10.45 -9.13
N GLY A 84 -3.24 10.20 -9.66
CA GLY A 84 -4.07 11.24 -10.27
C GLY A 84 -4.35 12.40 -9.31
N THR A 85 -4.70 12.09 -8.06
CA THR A 85 -4.91 13.11 -7.00
C THR A 85 -3.63 13.89 -6.70
N ALA A 86 -2.47 13.21 -6.63
CA ALA A 86 -1.18 13.88 -6.43
C ALA A 86 -0.91 14.90 -7.54
N ILE A 87 -1.18 14.54 -8.80
CA ILE A 87 -1.00 15.43 -9.95
C ILE A 87 -2.06 16.56 -9.95
N ALA A 88 -3.33 16.24 -9.70
CA ALA A 88 -4.42 17.21 -9.68
C ALA A 88 -4.21 18.32 -8.62
N LEU A 89 -3.73 17.94 -7.43
CA LEU A 89 -3.54 18.87 -6.31
C LEU A 89 -2.11 19.41 -6.20
N GLY A 90 -1.11 18.62 -6.54
CA GLY A 90 0.31 18.98 -6.41
C GLY A 90 1.00 19.36 -7.73
N GLY A 91 0.31 19.15 -8.86
CA GLY A 91 0.90 19.31 -10.19
C GLY A 91 1.82 18.15 -10.60
N PRO A 92 2.38 18.16 -11.82
CA PRO A 92 3.23 17.09 -12.33
C PRO A 92 4.45 16.78 -11.48
N GLY A 93 5.01 17.77 -10.79
CA GLY A 93 6.15 17.59 -9.87
C GLY A 93 5.87 16.62 -8.72
N ALA A 94 4.61 16.42 -8.36
CA ALA A 94 4.21 15.45 -7.33
C ALA A 94 4.58 14.01 -7.69
N VAL A 95 4.68 13.68 -8.97
CA VAL A 95 5.11 12.34 -9.44
C VAL A 95 6.51 12.00 -8.95
N LEU A 96 7.45 12.96 -9.02
CA LEU A 96 8.82 12.75 -8.53
C LEU A 96 8.85 12.52 -7.02
N TRP A 97 8.12 13.32 -6.25
CA TRP A 97 8.06 13.18 -4.79
C TRP A 97 7.40 11.85 -4.37
N CYS A 98 6.34 11.43 -5.07
CA CYS A 98 5.73 10.13 -4.90
C CYS A 98 6.75 9.00 -5.16
N TRP A 99 7.47 9.06 -6.27
CA TRP A 99 8.50 8.09 -6.63
C TRP A 99 9.64 8.01 -5.61
N LEU A 100 10.11 9.15 -5.10
CA LEU A 100 11.15 9.21 -4.06
C LEU A 100 10.72 8.53 -2.76
N THR A 101 9.44 8.60 -2.38
CA THR A 101 8.95 7.85 -1.21
C THR A 101 9.08 6.34 -1.43
N GLY A 102 8.88 5.87 -2.65
CA GLY A 102 9.09 4.48 -2.99
C GLY A 102 10.56 4.08 -2.87
N VAL A 103 11.47 4.87 -3.46
CA VAL A 103 12.91 4.58 -3.44
C VAL A 103 13.46 4.49 -2.01
N PHE A 104 13.16 5.48 -1.17
CA PHE A 104 13.61 5.47 0.23
C PHE A 104 12.75 4.54 1.10
N GLY A 105 11.47 4.38 0.78
CA GLY A 105 10.54 3.49 1.48
C GLY A 105 10.95 2.02 1.44
N ILE A 106 11.69 1.57 0.43
CA ILE A 106 12.26 0.21 0.35
C ILE A 106 13.02 -0.16 1.63
N ALA A 107 13.85 0.77 2.16
CA ALA A 107 14.62 0.50 3.37
C ALA A 107 13.74 0.40 4.62
N THR A 108 12.67 1.17 4.70
CA THR A 108 11.72 1.08 5.81
C THR A 108 10.87 -0.18 5.71
N LYS A 109 10.39 -0.54 4.51
CA LYS A 109 9.68 -1.80 4.26
C LYS A 109 10.52 -3.02 4.61
N TYR A 110 11.81 -2.99 4.27
CA TYR A 110 12.79 -3.98 4.69
C TYR A 110 12.87 -4.07 6.21
N SER A 111 13.01 -2.92 6.87
CA SER A 111 13.22 -2.83 8.32
C SER A 111 12.04 -3.31 9.13
N GLU A 112 10.83 -2.85 8.79
CA GLU A 112 9.59 -3.26 9.46
C GLU A 112 9.29 -4.75 9.24
N SER A 113 9.57 -5.27 8.03
CA SER A 113 9.40 -6.70 7.73
C SER A 113 10.42 -7.56 8.47
N LEU A 114 11.67 -7.10 8.64
CA LEU A 114 12.70 -7.80 9.39
C LEU A 114 12.27 -8.01 10.85
N ILE A 115 11.85 -6.94 11.54
CA ILE A 115 11.43 -7.05 12.95
C ILE A 115 10.12 -7.84 13.09
N ALA A 116 9.21 -7.76 12.12
CA ALA A 116 7.97 -8.55 12.13
C ALA A 116 8.25 -10.05 12.06
N VAL A 117 9.22 -10.48 11.25
CA VAL A 117 9.64 -11.88 11.15
C VAL A 117 10.49 -12.29 12.35
N LYS A 118 11.39 -11.42 12.83
CA LYS A 118 12.28 -11.69 13.98
C LYS A 118 11.50 -11.97 15.26
N TYR A 119 10.43 -11.21 15.50
CA TYR A 119 9.62 -11.30 16.72
C TYR A 119 8.29 -12.05 16.50
N ARG A 120 8.17 -12.80 15.39
CA ARG A 120 6.99 -13.63 15.13
C ARG A 120 6.86 -14.75 16.14
N VAL A 121 5.63 -15.21 16.34
CA VAL A 121 5.28 -16.32 17.21
C VAL A 121 4.47 -17.35 16.47
N LYS A 122 4.40 -18.57 17.00
CA LYS A 122 3.60 -19.66 16.49
C LYS A 122 2.47 -19.96 17.48
N THR A 123 1.25 -20.08 17.00
CA THR A 123 0.14 -20.55 17.85
C THR A 123 0.15 -22.06 17.97
N LYS A 124 -0.53 -22.62 18.98
CA LYS A 124 -0.64 -24.10 19.17
C LYS A 124 -1.22 -24.83 17.96
N ASP A 125 -2.09 -24.16 17.18
CA ASP A 125 -2.65 -24.69 15.92
C ASP A 125 -1.75 -24.45 14.70
N GLY A 126 -0.51 -24.02 14.91
CA GLY A 126 0.53 -23.93 13.87
C GLY A 126 0.51 -22.65 13.04
N ARG A 127 -0.35 -21.66 13.35
CA ARG A 127 -0.39 -20.40 12.62
C ARG A 127 0.75 -19.48 13.05
N MET A 128 1.34 -18.76 12.08
CA MET A 128 2.36 -17.76 12.34
C MET A 128 1.72 -16.39 12.55
N GLN A 129 2.13 -15.71 13.61
CA GLN A 129 1.66 -14.37 13.93
C GLN A 129 2.86 -13.45 14.17
N GLY A 130 2.81 -12.25 13.58
CA GLY A 130 3.87 -11.25 13.70
C GLY A 130 3.33 -9.88 13.26
N GLY A 131 4.25 -8.99 12.94
CA GLY A 131 3.93 -7.59 12.62
C GLY A 131 4.39 -6.65 13.71
N ALA A 132 4.06 -5.36 13.55
CA ALA A 132 4.48 -4.32 14.48
C ALA A 132 4.04 -4.59 15.93
N MET A 133 2.83 -5.16 16.13
CA MET A 133 2.32 -5.47 17.47
C MET A 133 3.23 -6.46 18.23
N TYR A 134 3.74 -7.49 17.56
CA TYR A 134 4.65 -8.44 18.20
C TYR A 134 6.06 -7.88 18.37
N ALA A 135 6.55 -7.07 17.43
CA ALA A 135 7.82 -6.37 17.58
C ALA A 135 7.81 -5.38 18.77
N LEU A 136 6.69 -4.66 18.97
CA LEU A 136 6.50 -3.77 20.12
C LEU A 136 6.39 -4.53 21.44
N GLU A 137 5.58 -5.61 21.49
CA GLU A 137 5.37 -6.37 22.72
C GLU A 137 6.64 -7.13 23.14
N ARG A 138 7.30 -7.82 22.20
CA ARG A 138 8.40 -8.75 22.49
C ARG A 138 9.78 -8.14 22.33
N GLY A 139 9.94 -7.21 21.38
CA GLY A 139 11.20 -6.52 21.15
C GLY A 139 11.43 -5.35 22.07
N LEU A 140 10.36 -4.62 22.43
CA LEU A 140 10.44 -3.39 23.24
C LEU A 140 9.69 -3.49 24.58
N HIS A 141 8.94 -4.56 24.82
CA HIS A 141 8.08 -4.74 26.01
C HIS A 141 7.01 -3.64 26.16
N MET A 142 6.58 -3.04 25.03
CA MET A 142 5.58 -1.97 24.98
C MET A 142 4.20 -2.52 24.56
N LYS A 143 3.60 -3.38 25.38
CA LYS A 143 2.32 -4.03 25.09
C LYS A 143 1.17 -3.04 24.84
N TRP A 144 1.15 -1.92 25.56
CA TRP A 144 0.12 -0.89 25.38
C TRP A 144 0.17 -0.27 23.98
N LEU A 145 1.38 -0.05 23.44
CA LEU A 145 1.57 0.50 22.10
C LEU A 145 1.24 -0.56 21.01
N ALA A 146 1.54 -1.83 21.31
CA ALA A 146 1.14 -2.94 20.46
C ALA A 146 -0.39 -3.08 20.33
N LEU A 147 -1.11 -2.88 21.45
CA LEU A 147 -2.59 -2.87 21.45
C LEU A 147 -3.15 -1.69 20.65
N LEU A 148 -2.56 -0.50 20.75
CA LEU A 148 -2.94 0.67 19.95
C LEU A 148 -2.74 0.41 18.46
N PHE A 149 -1.59 -0.14 18.05
CA PHE A 149 -1.34 -0.54 16.67
C PHE A 149 -2.43 -1.50 16.16
N ALA A 150 -2.68 -2.57 16.91
CA ALA A 150 -3.65 -3.58 16.53
C ALA A 150 -5.09 -3.04 16.47
N PHE A 151 -5.45 -2.15 17.40
CA PHE A 151 -6.75 -1.47 17.39
C PHE A 151 -6.90 -0.60 16.13
N PHE A 152 -5.95 0.29 15.87
CA PHE A 152 -6.01 1.17 14.70
C PHE A 152 -6.00 0.39 13.38
N GLY A 153 -5.14 -0.63 13.26
CA GLY A 153 -5.07 -1.48 12.07
C GLY A 153 -6.33 -2.30 11.83
N GLY A 154 -6.91 -2.85 12.90
CA GLY A 154 -8.16 -3.60 12.82
C GLY A 154 -9.33 -2.74 12.32
N PHE A 155 -9.44 -1.50 12.80
CA PHE A 155 -10.51 -0.59 12.36
C PHE A 155 -10.22 0.06 11.00
N ALA A 156 -8.96 0.42 10.70
CA ALA A 156 -8.57 0.97 9.40
C ALA A 156 -8.89 -0.01 8.25
N SER A 157 -8.83 -1.31 8.50
CA SER A 157 -9.14 -2.34 7.50
C SER A 157 -10.55 -2.23 6.92
N PHE A 158 -11.55 -1.84 7.73
CA PHE A 158 -12.91 -1.62 7.26
C PHE A 158 -13.05 -0.41 6.34
N GLY A 159 -12.28 0.64 6.58
CA GLY A 159 -12.28 1.86 5.79
C GLY A 159 -11.41 1.73 4.54
N ILE A 160 -10.10 1.88 4.70
CA ILE A 160 -9.11 1.90 3.59
C ILE A 160 -9.08 0.58 2.85
N GLY A 161 -9.10 -0.54 3.60
CA GLY A 161 -9.00 -1.87 3.02
C GLY A 161 -10.27 -2.35 2.33
N CYS A 162 -11.44 -1.95 2.81
CA CYS A 162 -12.71 -2.46 2.35
C CYS A 162 -13.59 -1.39 1.69
N ALA A 163 -14.17 -0.49 2.49
CA ALA A 163 -15.22 0.40 2.02
C ALA A 163 -14.80 1.28 0.85
N THR A 164 -13.61 1.86 0.91
CA THR A 164 -13.08 2.74 -0.14
C THR A 164 -12.81 1.98 -1.44
N GLN A 165 -12.29 0.77 -1.34
CA GLN A 165 -11.98 -0.06 -2.50
C GLN A 165 -13.25 -0.55 -3.20
N VAL A 166 -14.21 -1.06 -2.45
CA VAL A 166 -15.47 -1.56 -3.03
C VAL A 166 -16.28 -0.41 -3.63
N ASN A 167 -16.24 0.78 -3.02
CA ASN A 167 -16.86 1.97 -3.60
C ASN A 167 -16.20 2.37 -4.93
N ALA A 168 -14.87 2.35 -5.01
CA ALA A 168 -14.17 2.64 -6.27
C ALA A 168 -14.52 1.63 -7.38
N ILE A 169 -14.64 0.33 -7.06
CA ILE A 169 -15.11 -0.68 -8.01
C ILE A 169 -16.53 -0.33 -8.47
N ALA A 170 -17.42 -0.02 -7.53
CA ALA A 170 -18.82 0.28 -7.84
C ALA A 170 -18.97 1.54 -8.70
N THR A 171 -18.19 2.59 -8.39
CA THR A 171 -18.18 3.84 -9.18
C THR A 171 -17.74 3.55 -10.62
N VAL A 172 -16.61 2.89 -10.83
CA VAL A 172 -16.11 2.63 -12.18
C VAL A 172 -17.02 1.69 -12.97
N CYS A 173 -17.65 0.71 -12.33
CA CYS A 173 -18.63 -0.18 -12.96
C CYS A 173 -19.94 0.56 -13.29
N ASN A 174 -20.38 1.46 -12.45
CA ASN A 174 -21.58 2.25 -12.71
C ASN A 174 -21.37 3.22 -13.89
N GLU A 175 -20.26 3.96 -13.89
CA GLU A 175 -19.93 4.95 -14.93
C GLU A 175 -19.67 4.33 -16.32
N ASN A 176 -19.04 3.15 -16.37
CA ASN A 176 -18.63 2.54 -17.64
C ASN A 176 -19.51 1.40 -18.12
N LEU A 177 -20.18 0.70 -17.21
CA LEU A 177 -20.97 -0.50 -17.51
C LEU A 177 -22.46 -0.35 -17.14
N ASN A 178 -22.86 0.77 -16.55
CA ASN A 178 -24.21 1.04 -16.03
C ASN A 178 -24.73 -0.03 -15.04
N ILE A 179 -23.82 -0.65 -14.26
CA ILE A 179 -24.20 -1.64 -13.24
C ILE A 179 -24.51 -0.91 -11.93
N PRO A 180 -25.71 -1.14 -11.33
CA PRO A 180 -26.07 -0.50 -10.07
C PRO A 180 -25.08 -0.82 -8.94
N PRO A 181 -24.65 0.16 -8.13
CA PRO A 181 -23.66 -0.01 -7.07
C PRO A 181 -23.98 -1.14 -6.07
N ALA A 182 -25.25 -1.32 -5.73
CA ALA A 182 -25.69 -2.36 -4.81
C ALA A 182 -25.35 -3.79 -5.30
N PHE A 183 -25.50 -4.05 -6.61
CA PHE A 183 -25.13 -5.36 -7.19
C PHE A 183 -23.61 -5.61 -7.08
N ILE A 184 -22.79 -4.58 -7.32
CA ILE A 184 -21.34 -4.67 -7.17
C ILE A 184 -20.97 -4.97 -5.73
N GLY A 185 -21.58 -4.28 -4.75
CA GLY A 185 -21.33 -4.55 -3.33
C GLY A 185 -21.61 -6.00 -2.96
N ILE A 186 -22.75 -6.53 -3.37
CA ILE A 186 -23.14 -7.92 -3.10
C ILE A 186 -22.16 -8.90 -3.79
N ALA A 187 -21.81 -8.66 -5.06
CA ALA A 187 -20.88 -9.50 -5.79
C ALA A 187 -19.49 -9.53 -5.16
N VAL A 188 -18.93 -8.37 -4.81
CA VAL A 188 -17.63 -8.27 -4.14
C VAL A 188 -17.67 -8.91 -2.76
N ALA A 189 -18.74 -8.69 -1.99
CA ALA A 189 -18.92 -9.32 -0.67
C ALA A 189 -18.96 -10.85 -0.77
N ALA A 190 -19.69 -11.41 -1.74
CA ALA A 190 -19.78 -12.85 -1.97
C ALA A 190 -18.41 -13.44 -2.37
N LEU A 191 -17.70 -12.81 -3.33
CA LEU A 191 -16.37 -13.24 -3.74
C LEU A 191 -15.36 -13.15 -2.58
N THR A 192 -15.42 -12.07 -1.79
CA THR A 192 -14.56 -11.87 -0.62
C THR A 192 -14.83 -12.96 0.42
N ALA A 193 -16.10 -13.28 0.70
CA ALA A 193 -16.48 -14.33 1.64
C ALA A 193 -15.87 -15.68 1.26
N LEU A 194 -15.96 -16.07 -0.01
CA LEU A 194 -15.38 -17.33 -0.50
C LEU A 194 -13.87 -17.43 -0.25
N VAL A 195 -13.16 -16.32 -0.28
CA VAL A 195 -11.69 -16.31 -0.12
C VAL A 195 -11.29 -16.22 1.35
N ILE A 196 -11.88 -15.29 2.13
CA ILE A 196 -11.39 -14.98 3.48
C ILE A 196 -11.70 -16.08 4.51
N PHE A 197 -12.77 -16.86 4.33
CA PHE A 197 -13.04 -17.99 5.21
C PHE A 197 -11.98 -19.10 5.15
N GLY A 198 -11.22 -19.19 4.05
CA GLY A 198 -10.06 -20.09 3.92
C GLY A 198 -8.77 -19.59 4.59
N GLY A 199 -8.79 -18.38 5.18
CA GLY A 199 -7.65 -17.77 5.88
C GLY A 199 -6.49 -17.42 4.95
N ILE A 200 -5.27 -17.23 5.53
CA ILE A 200 -4.10 -16.75 4.78
C ILE A 200 -3.74 -17.62 3.58
N LYS A 201 -3.88 -18.94 3.68
CA LYS A 201 -3.55 -19.85 2.58
C LYS A 201 -4.43 -19.63 1.36
N SER A 202 -5.74 -19.44 1.57
CA SER A 202 -6.68 -19.13 0.50
C SER A 202 -6.39 -17.75 -0.11
N ILE A 203 -6.19 -16.75 0.73
CA ILE A 203 -5.86 -15.38 0.30
C ILE A 203 -4.55 -15.40 -0.51
N ALA A 204 -3.48 -16.01 -0.01
CA ALA A 204 -2.20 -16.11 -0.71
C ALA A 204 -2.35 -16.83 -2.06
N THR A 205 -3.11 -17.93 -2.13
CA THR A 205 -3.34 -18.66 -3.39
C THR A 205 -4.01 -17.80 -4.45
N VAL A 206 -4.98 -16.97 -4.06
CA VAL A 206 -5.63 -16.02 -4.97
C VAL A 206 -4.66 -14.90 -5.36
N CYS A 207 -3.96 -14.31 -4.39
CA CYS A 207 -3.02 -13.21 -4.62
C CYS A 207 -1.83 -13.62 -5.49
N GLU A 208 -1.30 -14.85 -5.34
CA GLU A 208 -0.21 -15.38 -6.18
C GLU A 208 -0.54 -15.41 -7.68
N LYS A 209 -1.82 -15.49 -8.02
CA LYS A 209 -2.29 -15.45 -9.42
C LYS A 209 -2.75 -14.05 -9.84
N LEU A 210 -3.55 -13.42 -8.99
CA LEU A 210 -4.18 -12.13 -9.29
C LEU A 210 -3.15 -11.00 -9.40
N VAL A 211 -2.21 -10.91 -8.45
CA VAL A 211 -1.27 -9.78 -8.38
C VAL A 211 -0.31 -9.72 -9.57
N PRO A 212 0.37 -10.82 -9.98
CA PRO A 212 1.19 -10.77 -11.18
C PRO A 212 0.39 -10.46 -12.43
N PHE A 213 -0.83 -11.03 -12.56
CA PHE A 213 -1.71 -10.77 -13.70
C PHE A 213 -2.09 -9.29 -13.78
N MET A 214 -2.61 -8.71 -12.68
CA MET A 214 -3.06 -7.32 -12.67
C MET A 214 -1.91 -6.33 -12.88
N ALA A 215 -0.76 -6.58 -12.26
CA ALA A 215 0.41 -5.73 -12.42
C ALA A 215 0.96 -5.79 -13.85
N PHE A 216 1.08 -6.99 -14.43
CA PHE A 216 1.51 -7.16 -15.81
C PHE A 216 0.56 -6.51 -16.80
N PHE A 217 -0.75 -6.76 -16.67
CA PHE A 217 -1.78 -6.17 -17.51
C PHE A 217 -1.73 -4.63 -17.47
N TYR A 218 -1.66 -4.06 -16.26
CA TYR A 218 -1.64 -2.61 -16.09
C TYR A 218 -0.36 -1.98 -16.64
N VAL A 219 0.81 -2.54 -16.31
CA VAL A 219 2.10 -2.03 -16.80
C VAL A 219 2.17 -2.15 -18.33
N LEU A 220 1.74 -3.26 -18.90
CA LEU A 220 1.69 -3.44 -20.36
C LEU A 220 0.77 -2.40 -20.99
N GLY A 221 -0.41 -2.18 -20.43
CA GLY A 221 -1.34 -1.14 -20.88
C GLY A 221 -0.73 0.26 -20.83
N CYS A 222 -0.07 0.60 -19.73
CA CYS A 222 0.67 1.86 -19.58
C CYS A 222 1.79 1.99 -20.64
N LEU A 223 2.55 0.93 -20.89
CA LEU A 223 3.60 0.92 -21.93
C LEU A 223 3.03 1.17 -23.32
N VAL A 224 1.88 0.59 -23.65
CA VAL A 224 1.19 0.85 -24.94
C VAL A 224 0.77 2.33 -25.02
N ILE A 225 0.19 2.89 -23.96
CA ILE A 225 -0.19 4.31 -23.93
C ILE A 225 1.05 5.21 -24.09
N LEU A 226 2.12 4.93 -23.38
CA LEU A 226 3.38 5.66 -23.52
C LEU A 226 4.00 5.52 -24.91
N GLY A 227 3.87 4.33 -25.54
CA GLY A 227 4.29 4.13 -26.93
C GLY A 227 3.50 5.00 -27.92
N ILE A 228 2.19 5.18 -27.71
CA ILE A 228 1.35 6.10 -28.50
C ILE A 228 1.70 7.57 -28.23
N ASN A 229 2.20 7.88 -27.03
CA ASN A 229 2.58 9.21 -26.60
C ASN A 229 4.12 9.41 -26.56
N TYR A 230 4.88 8.64 -27.35
CA TYR A 230 6.35 8.57 -27.24
C TYR A 230 7.03 9.94 -27.36
N ASP A 231 6.51 10.84 -28.21
CA ASP A 231 7.04 12.21 -28.39
C ASP A 231 6.97 13.05 -27.13
N PHE A 232 6.04 12.72 -26.21
CA PHE A 232 5.82 13.46 -24.97
C PHE A 232 6.56 12.85 -23.75
N ILE A 233 7.22 11.69 -23.88
CA ILE A 233 7.91 11.04 -22.73
C ILE A 233 9.03 11.94 -22.20
N ILE A 234 9.96 12.36 -23.07
CA ILE A 234 11.08 13.20 -22.64
C ILE A 234 10.61 14.58 -22.13
N PRO A 235 9.68 15.26 -22.83
CA PRO A 235 9.06 16.49 -22.29
C PRO A 235 8.40 16.28 -20.93
N ALA A 236 7.65 15.17 -20.73
CA ALA A 236 6.98 14.87 -19.46
C ALA A 236 7.98 14.67 -18.32
N VAL A 237 9.05 13.90 -18.53
CA VAL A 237 10.10 13.70 -17.52
C VAL A 237 10.76 15.04 -17.15
N LYS A 238 11.08 15.89 -18.12
CA LYS A 238 11.61 17.23 -17.86
C LYS A 238 10.64 18.09 -17.07
N THR A 239 9.36 18.05 -17.43
CA THR A 239 8.30 18.80 -16.75
C THR A 239 8.13 18.33 -15.30
N ILE A 240 8.07 17.01 -15.07
CA ILE A 240 8.00 16.41 -13.72
C ILE A 240 9.19 16.90 -12.87
N TYR A 241 10.41 16.81 -13.41
CA TYR A 241 11.61 17.24 -12.71
C TYR A 241 11.60 18.74 -12.40
N ASN A 242 11.34 19.58 -13.40
CA ASN A 242 11.34 21.04 -13.24
C ASN A 242 10.26 21.49 -12.26
N MET A 243 9.02 20.96 -12.37
CA MET A 243 7.93 21.34 -11.49
C MET A 243 8.07 20.77 -10.06
N ALA A 244 8.92 19.78 -9.85
CA ALA A 244 9.22 19.28 -8.50
C ALA A 244 10.10 20.26 -7.69
N PHE A 245 10.88 21.14 -8.37
CA PHE A 245 11.88 22.00 -7.73
C PHE A 245 11.76 23.48 -8.10
N THR A 246 10.85 23.86 -9.02
CA THR A 246 10.70 25.26 -9.46
C THR A 246 9.35 25.82 -9.02
N PRO A 247 9.31 26.99 -8.35
CA PRO A 247 8.06 27.61 -7.96
C PRO A 247 7.24 28.05 -9.19
N GLY A 248 6.01 27.58 -9.30
CA GLY A 248 4.98 28.23 -10.12
C GLY A 248 5.14 28.19 -11.64
N ALA A 249 5.96 27.31 -12.20
CA ALA A 249 6.10 27.20 -13.66
C ALA A 249 4.85 26.57 -14.29
N ALA A 250 4.19 27.29 -15.19
CA ALA A 250 3.14 26.76 -16.06
C ALA A 250 3.77 26.37 -17.40
N ALA A 251 3.57 25.13 -17.87
CA ALA A 251 4.02 24.67 -19.17
C ALA A 251 2.91 23.82 -19.83
N GLY A 252 2.49 24.21 -21.04
CA GLY A 252 1.65 23.40 -21.91
C GLY A 252 0.32 22.91 -21.29
N GLY A 253 -0.48 23.81 -20.69
CA GLY A 253 -1.74 23.48 -20.02
C GLY A 253 -1.61 22.87 -18.62
N LEU A 254 -0.37 22.68 -18.14
CA LEU A 254 -0.07 22.19 -16.80
C LEU A 254 0.09 23.35 -15.82
N VAL A 255 -0.66 23.33 -14.71
CA VAL A 255 -0.58 24.33 -13.66
C VAL A 255 0.48 23.93 -12.64
N GLY A 256 1.54 24.74 -12.50
CA GLY A 256 2.53 24.60 -11.44
C GLY A 256 1.94 25.09 -10.11
N ARG A 257 1.69 24.16 -9.18
CA ARG A 257 1.09 24.49 -7.87
C ARG A 257 2.12 24.81 -6.79
N GLY A 258 3.38 24.94 -7.15
CA GLY A 258 4.49 25.23 -6.23
C GLY A 258 5.10 23.98 -5.59
N ILE A 259 6.36 24.11 -5.20
CA ILE A 259 7.19 23.01 -4.65
C ILE A 259 6.52 22.37 -3.42
N MET A 260 6.00 23.19 -2.51
CA MET A 260 5.42 22.69 -1.25
C MET A 260 4.20 21.79 -1.50
N MET A 261 3.34 22.16 -2.44
CA MET A 261 2.17 21.34 -2.78
C MET A 261 2.59 20.05 -3.51
N ALA A 262 3.56 20.15 -4.44
CA ALA A 262 4.10 18.99 -5.12
C ALA A 262 4.71 17.98 -4.12
N MET A 263 5.50 18.47 -3.16
CA MET A 263 6.04 17.66 -2.06
C MET A 263 4.93 17.04 -1.21
N GLN A 264 4.03 17.87 -0.69
CA GLN A 264 3.01 17.42 0.25
C GLN A 264 2.13 16.33 -0.35
N TYR A 265 1.53 16.59 -1.53
CA TYR A 265 0.64 15.63 -2.16
C TYR A 265 1.38 14.44 -2.76
N GLY A 266 2.56 14.67 -3.35
CA GLY A 266 3.39 13.57 -3.87
C GLY A 266 3.82 12.62 -2.78
N ILE A 267 4.36 13.12 -1.67
CA ILE A 267 4.81 12.30 -0.54
C ILE A 267 3.63 11.61 0.12
N ALA A 268 2.55 12.34 0.44
CA ALA A 268 1.38 11.77 1.09
C ALA A 268 0.76 10.61 0.28
N ARG A 269 0.61 10.78 -1.04
CA ARG A 269 0.05 9.73 -1.91
C ARG A 269 1.02 8.59 -2.17
N GLY A 270 2.32 8.85 -2.21
CA GLY A 270 3.33 7.79 -2.27
C GLY A 270 3.34 6.93 -1.01
N LEU A 271 3.30 7.55 0.17
CA LEU A 271 3.22 6.85 1.45
C LEU A 271 1.93 6.04 1.60
N PHE A 272 0.81 6.61 1.14
CA PHE A 272 -0.47 5.92 1.13
C PHE A 272 -0.45 4.68 0.22
N SER A 273 0.21 4.77 -0.95
CA SER A 273 0.30 3.67 -1.91
C SER A 273 1.18 2.53 -1.37
N ASN A 274 2.44 2.81 -1.01
CA ASN A 274 3.39 1.75 -0.68
C ASN A 274 3.32 1.27 0.78
N GLU A 275 2.59 1.97 1.64
CA GLU A 275 2.43 1.64 3.07
C GLU A 275 3.75 1.44 3.83
N SER A 276 4.88 1.99 3.34
CA SER A 276 6.16 1.87 4.04
C SER A 276 6.15 2.71 5.31
N GLY A 277 6.45 2.09 6.43
CA GLY A 277 6.39 2.71 7.75
C GLY A 277 5.02 2.59 8.44
N MET A 278 4.00 2.05 7.76
CA MET A 278 2.69 1.85 8.37
C MET A 278 2.57 0.56 9.17
N GLY A 279 3.43 -0.44 8.91
CA GLY A 279 3.44 -1.70 9.64
C GLY A 279 2.40 -2.72 9.22
N SER A 280 1.57 -2.43 8.21
CA SER A 280 0.52 -3.30 7.68
C SER A 280 1.09 -4.50 6.92
N ALA A 281 1.86 -4.26 5.85
CA ALA A 281 2.44 -5.29 5.01
C ALA A 281 3.35 -6.31 5.76
N PRO A 282 4.11 -5.91 6.79
CA PRO A 282 4.88 -6.85 7.62
C PRO A 282 4.06 -7.95 8.30
N ILE A 283 2.76 -7.76 8.47
CA ILE A 283 1.85 -8.78 9.01
C ILE A 283 1.82 -10.01 8.08
N ALA A 284 1.78 -9.80 6.75
CA ALA A 284 1.87 -10.90 5.79
C ALA A 284 3.28 -11.51 5.74
N ALA A 285 4.33 -10.69 5.85
CA ALA A 285 5.71 -11.16 5.86
C ALA A 285 5.99 -12.15 7.00
N ALA A 286 5.34 -11.98 8.15
CA ALA A 286 5.50 -12.87 9.30
C ALA A 286 5.00 -14.30 9.04
N ALA A 287 4.03 -14.48 8.14
CA ALA A 287 3.50 -15.80 7.77
C ALA A 287 4.39 -16.56 6.78
N ALA A 288 5.42 -15.93 6.22
CA ALA A 288 6.27 -16.54 5.20
C ALA A 288 7.15 -17.68 5.72
N GLN A 289 7.32 -18.70 4.88
CA GLN A 289 8.35 -19.72 5.05
C GLN A 289 9.71 -19.09 4.74
N THR A 290 10.53 -18.90 5.76
CA THR A 290 11.85 -18.28 5.63
C THR A 290 12.84 -18.78 6.67
N ARG A 291 14.09 -19.01 6.25
CA ARG A 291 15.20 -19.49 7.10
C ARG A 291 15.68 -18.42 8.07
N ASN A 292 15.63 -17.16 7.68
CA ASN A 292 16.03 -16.04 8.54
C ASN A 292 15.24 -14.76 8.21
N PRO A 293 15.18 -13.80 9.13
CA PRO A 293 14.39 -12.58 8.96
C PRO A 293 14.87 -11.68 7.82
N VAL A 294 16.19 -11.66 7.54
CA VAL A 294 16.78 -10.80 6.49
C VAL A 294 16.34 -11.25 5.10
N ARG A 295 16.29 -12.56 4.86
CA ARG A 295 15.84 -13.12 3.58
C ARG A 295 14.41 -12.67 3.26
N GLN A 296 13.47 -12.84 4.22
CA GLN A 296 12.09 -12.40 4.01
C GLN A 296 11.96 -10.88 3.94
N ALA A 297 12.74 -10.14 4.71
CA ALA A 297 12.75 -8.68 4.65
C ALA A 297 13.18 -8.15 3.27
N LEU A 298 14.17 -8.78 2.64
CA LEU A 298 14.56 -8.47 1.26
C LEU A 298 13.40 -8.73 0.30
N VAL A 299 12.77 -9.92 0.39
CA VAL A 299 11.61 -10.25 -0.45
C VAL A 299 10.50 -9.22 -0.27
N SER A 300 10.12 -8.91 0.97
CA SER A 300 9.06 -7.94 1.28
C SER A 300 9.37 -6.52 0.79
N SER A 301 10.65 -6.12 0.79
CA SER A 301 11.07 -4.80 0.32
C SER A 301 10.84 -4.60 -1.18
N THR A 302 10.77 -5.69 -1.97
CA THR A 302 10.41 -5.62 -3.40
C THR A 302 8.98 -5.15 -3.61
N GLY A 303 8.11 -5.29 -2.60
CA GLY A 303 6.74 -4.77 -2.64
C GLY A 303 6.70 -3.28 -2.93
N THR A 304 7.46 -2.48 -2.18
CA THR A 304 7.55 -1.02 -2.41
C THR A 304 8.17 -0.68 -3.77
N PHE A 305 9.11 -1.49 -4.25
CA PHE A 305 9.69 -1.31 -5.58
C PHE A 305 8.63 -1.50 -6.67
N TRP A 306 7.89 -2.61 -6.66
CA TRP A 306 6.86 -2.88 -7.67
C TRP A 306 5.70 -1.90 -7.59
N ASP A 307 5.23 -1.60 -6.37
CA ASP A 307 4.11 -0.70 -6.13
C ASP A 307 4.40 0.73 -6.62
N THR A 308 5.41 1.37 -6.04
CA THR A 308 5.63 2.80 -6.23
C THR A 308 6.69 3.12 -7.27
N VAL A 309 7.84 2.42 -7.24
CA VAL A 309 8.92 2.71 -8.18
C VAL A 309 8.54 2.30 -9.60
N VAL A 310 7.71 1.26 -9.77
CA VAL A 310 7.23 0.81 -11.09
C VAL A 310 5.82 1.31 -11.36
N VAL A 311 4.80 0.85 -10.63
CA VAL A 311 3.39 1.08 -10.99
C VAL A 311 2.98 2.55 -10.86
N CYS A 312 3.28 3.23 -9.74
CA CYS A 312 2.93 4.65 -9.60
C CYS A 312 3.69 5.54 -10.61
N LEU A 313 4.97 5.22 -10.90
CA LEU A 313 5.72 5.95 -11.93
C LEU A 313 5.07 5.80 -13.30
N MET A 314 4.68 4.58 -13.67
CA MET A 314 3.99 4.31 -14.94
C MET A 314 2.70 5.11 -15.06
N THR A 315 1.87 5.10 -14.00
CA THR A 315 0.65 5.92 -13.94
C THR A 315 0.97 7.40 -14.10
N GLY A 316 1.94 7.91 -13.34
CA GLY A 316 2.35 9.31 -13.39
C GLY A 316 2.81 9.75 -14.78
N LEU A 317 3.61 8.93 -15.45
CA LEU A 317 4.07 9.20 -16.83
C LEU A 317 2.92 9.17 -17.83
N VAL A 318 2.00 8.19 -17.73
CA VAL A 318 0.81 8.12 -18.57
C VAL A 318 -0.04 9.37 -18.42
N LEU A 319 -0.31 9.80 -17.20
CA LEU A 319 -1.13 10.99 -16.93
C LEU A 319 -0.48 12.26 -17.49
N VAL A 320 0.81 12.48 -17.17
CA VAL A 320 1.49 13.71 -17.61
C VAL A 320 1.65 13.76 -19.13
N THR A 321 2.01 12.65 -19.80
CA THR A 321 2.12 12.60 -21.27
C THR A 321 0.76 12.82 -21.94
N SER A 322 -0.30 12.23 -21.40
CA SER A 322 -1.66 12.38 -21.94
C SER A 322 -2.19 13.81 -21.80
N ILE A 323 -1.94 14.46 -20.66
CA ILE A 323 -2.30 15.85 -20.42
C ILE A 323 -1.53 16.79 -21.38
N MET A 324 -0.23 16.55 -21.55
CA MET A 324 0.60 17.36 -22.47
C MET A 324 0.17 17.21 -23.93
N LYS A 325 -0.27 16.02 -24.32
CA LYS A 325 -0.77 15.75 -25.68
C LYS A 325 -2.13 16.39 -25.93
N ASN A 326 -2.96 16.53 -24.90
CA ASN A 326 -4.30 17.12 -25.01
C ASN A 326 -4.46 18.34 -24.09
N PRO A 327 -4.14 19.55 -24.58
CA PRO A 327 -4.27 20.79 -23.80
C PRO A 327 -5.72 21.14 -23.40
N SER A 328 -6.74 20.43 -23.93
CA SER A 328 -8.14 20.64 -23.52
C SER A 328 -8.43 20.12 -22.11
N ILE A 329 -7.53 19.32 -21.51
CA ILE A 329 -7.62 18.93 -20.12
C ILE A 329 -7.17 20.11 -19.24
N ASP A 330 -8.16 20.85 -18.73
CA ASP A 330 -7.90 22.00 -17.86
C ASP A 330 -7.62 21.55 -16.43
N MET A 331 -6.35 21.32 -16.11
CA MET A 331 -5.90 20.98 -14.78
C MET A 331 -6.17 22.05 -13.72
N GLY A 332 -6.43 23.29 -14.11
CA GLY A 332 -6.74 24.40 -13.19
C GLY A 332 -8.03 24.17 -12.42
N ASN A 333 -8.99 23.52 -13.05
CA ASN A 333 -10.32 23.26 -12.51
C ASN A 333 -10.54 21.81 -12.03
N ILE A 334 -9.59 20.89 -12.28
CA ILE A 334 -9.69 19.48 -11.85
C ILE A 334 -8.95 19.30 -10.53
N THR A 335 -9.70 19.01 -9.46
CA THR A 335 -9.16 18.69 -8.12
C THR A 335 -9.34 17.22 -7.77
N ASP A 336 -10.17 16.49 -8.52
CA ASP A 336 -10.43 15.06 -8.34
C ASP A 336 -9.47 14.23 -9.20
N GLY A 337 -8.69 13.38 -8.54
CA GLY A 337 -7.71 12.51 -9.22
C GLY A 337 -8.35 11.40 -10.05
N GLY A 338 -9.54 10.93 -9.69
CA GLY A 338 -10.30 9.95 -10.46
C GLY A 338 -10.76 10.54 -11.79
N VAL A 339 -11.30 11.77 -11.76
CA VAL A 339 -11.71 12.50 -12.96
C VAL A 339 -10.51 12.75 -13.87
N LEU A 340 -9.38 13.24 -13.31
CA LEU A 340 -8.16 13.46 -14.08
C LEU A 340 -7.67 12.17 -14.75
N THR A 341 -7.63 11.09 -14.02
CA THR A 341 -7.18 9.79 -14.51
C THR A 341 -8.09 9.28 -15.64
N THR A 342 -9.41 9.39 -15.45
CA THR A 342 -10.40 8.99 -16.47
C THR A 342 -10.20 9.80 -17.75
N LEU A 343 -10.10 11.12 -17.66
CA LEU A 343 -9.88 11.98 -18.82
C LEU A 343 -8.57 11.65 -19.56
N ALA A 344 -7.50 11.35 -18.82
CA ALA A 344 -6.20 11.02 -19.40
C ALA A 344 -6.24 9.68 -20.15
N PHE A 345 -6.88 8.66 -19.58
CA PHE A 345 -6.99 7.34 -20.23
C PHE A 345 -7.99 7.34 -21.40
N GLN A 346 -9.09 8.08 -21.30
CA GLN A 346 -10.10 8.17 -22.37
C GLN A 346 -9.58 8.75 -23.69
N GLN A 347 -8.42 9.38 -23.72
CA GLN A 347 -7.80 9.89 -24.95
C GLN A 347 -7.42 8.77 -25.93
N ILE A 348 -7.29 7.54 -25.45
CA ILE A 348 -7.06 6.38 -26.30
C ILE A 348 -8.36 5.59 -26.38
N PRO A 349 -9.11 5.71 -27.50
CA PRO A 349 -10.40 5.07 -27.62
C PRO A 349 -10.33 3.57 -27.35
N ILE A 350 -11.31 3.03 -26.63
CA ILE A 350 -11.49 1.61 -26.28
C ILE A 350 -10.38 1.11 -25.32
N LEU A 351 -9.11 1.20 -25.70
CA LEU A 351 -8.00 0.61 -24.93
C LEU A 351 -7.80 1.30 -23.57
N GLY A 352 -7.81 2.63 -23.55
CA GLY A 352 -7.59 3.39 -22.31
C GLY A 352 -8.66 3.12 -21.25
N PRO A 353 -9.96 3.26 -21.55
CA PRO A 353 -11.03 2.88 -20.62
C PRO A 353 -10.95 1.44 -20.13
N VAL A 354 -10.63 0.47 -21.01
CA VAL A 354 -10.50 -0.94 -20.62
C VAL A 354 -9.36 -1.13 -19.63
N ILE A 355 -8.19 -0.53 -19.87
CA ILE A 355 -7.06 -0.61 -18.96
C ILE A 355 -7.44 -0.01 -17.59
N LEU A 356 -8.10 1.14 -17.59
CA LEU A 356 -8.51 1.82 -16.37
C LEU A 356 -9.52 1.00 -15.56
N VAL A 357 -10.59 0.52 -16.20
CA VAL A 357 -11.66 -0.25 -15.54
C VAL A 357 -11.13 -1.56 -14.99
N VAL A 358 -10.42 -2.35 -15.80
CA VAL A 358 -9.84 -3.62 -15.36
C VAL A 358 -8.77 -3.39 -14.28
N GLY A 359 -7.95 -2.33 -14.43
CA GLY A 359 -6.97 -1.94 -13.44
C GLY A 359 -7.62 -1.62 -12.09
N ILE A 360 -8.60 -0.72 -12.06
CA ILE A 360 -9.28 -0.32 -10.80
C ILE A 360 -9.98 -1.52 -10.16
N ILE A 361 -10.73 -2.32 -10.92
CA ILE A 361 -11.43 -3.50 -10.37
C ILE A 361 -10.45 -4.49 -9.76
N SER A 362 -9.40 -4.86 -10.49
CA SER A 362 -8.44 -5.87 -10.03
C SER A 362 -7.59 -5.37 -8.86
N PHE A 363 -7.12 -4.12 -8.90
CA PHE A 363 -6.32 -3.51 -7.83
C PHE A 363 -7.14 -3.31 -6.55
N ALA A 364 -8.34 -2.74 -6.67
CA ALA A 364 -9.20 -2.54 -5.52
C ALA A 364 -9.65 -3.87 -4.89
N TYR A 365 -10.03 -4.86 -5.71
CA TYR A 365 -10.42 -6.17 -5.17
C TYR A 365 -9.26 -6.90 -4.48
N SER A 366 -8.05 -6.84 -5.03
CA SER A 366 -6.88 -7.41 -4.36
C SER A 366 -6.61 -6.74 -3.01
N THR A 367 -6.81 -5.40 -2.94
CA THR A 367 -6.66 -4.65 -1.68
C THR A 367 -7.69 -5.08 -0.63
N VAL A 368 -8.93 -5.34 -1.03
CA VAL A 368 -9.95 -5.90 -0.12
C VAL A 368 -9.46 -7.23 0.50
N LEU A 369 -8.87 -8.12 -0.29
CA LEU A 369 -8.37 -9.41 0.21
C LEU A 369 -7.16 -9.25 1.15
N GLY A 370 -6.19 -8.43 0.77
CA GLY A 370 -4.98 -8.23 1.57
C GLY A 370 -5.26 -7.57 2.91
N TRP A 371 -6.09 -6.52 2.92
CA TRP A 371 -6.49 -5.83 4.16
C TRP A 371 -7.42 -6.66 5.05
N ALA A 372 -8.23 -7.56 4.47
CA ALA A 372 -9.00 -8.51 5.28
C ALA A 372 -8.08 -9.35 6.17
N TYR A 373 -6.94 -9.80 5.63
CA TYR A 373 -5.95 -10.53 6.41
C TYR A 373 -5.29 -9.66 7.49
N TYR A 374 -4.90 -8.43 7.16
CA TYR A 374 -4.26 -7.54 8.13
C TYR A 374 -5.17 -7.23 9.32
N GLY A 375 -6.41 -6.84 9.03
CA GLY A 375 -7.40 -6.56 10.07
C GLY A 375 -7.72 -7.79 10.92
N GLU A 376 -7.81 -8.98 10.29
CA GLU A 376 -8.00 -10.24 10.99
C GLU A 376 -6.87 -10.50 12.00
N ARG A 377 -5.61 -10.33 11.59
CA ARG A 377 -4.46 -10.51 12.48
C ARG A 377 -4.43 -9.48 13.61
N CYS A 378 -4.79 -8.23 13.32
CA CYS A 378 -4.91 -7.18 14.32
C CYS A 378 -6.01 -7.50 15.34
N VAL A 379 -7.19 -7.91 14.90
CA VAL A 379 -8.30 -8.30 15.78
C VAL A 379 -7.95 -9.54 16.61
N GLU A 380 -7.30 -10.52 16.01
CA GLU A 380 -6.85 -11.72 16.73
C GLU A 380 -5.86 -11.38 17.85
N TYR A 381 -5.00 -10.35 17.64
CA TYR A 381 -4.04 -9.93 18.65
C TYR A 381 -4.72 -9.46 19.94
N PHE A 382 -5.78 -8.66 19.89
CA PHE A 382 -6.45 -8.12 21.09
C PHE A 382 -7.71 -8.88 21.52
N ALA A 383 -8.43 -9.54 20.61
CA ALA A 383 -9.67 -10.27 20.89
C ALA A 383 -9.53 -11.81 20.83
N GLY A 384 -8.36 -12.30 20.42
CA GLY A 384 -8.10 -13.73 20.26
C GLY A 384 -8.96 -14.37 19.14
N LYS A 385 -8.98 -15.70 19.10
CA LYS A 385 -9.74 -16.46 18.08
C LYS A 385 -11.24 -16.16 18.06
N LYS A 386 -11.82 -15.78 19.19
CA LYS A 386 -13.24 -15.43 19.29
C LYS A 386 -13.62 -14.21 18.45
N GLY A 387 -12.68 -13.31 18.20
CA GLY A 387 -12.86 -12.12 17.38
C GLY A 387 -12.88 -12.38 15.86
N LEU A 388 -12.38 -13.52 15.39
CA LEU A 388 -12.16 -13.78 13.96
C LEU A 388 -13.47 -13.86 13.17
N ILE A 389 -14.43 -14.66 13.62
CA ILE A 389 -15.71 -14.83 12.92
C ILE A 389 -16.52 -13.53 12.91
N PRO A 390 -16.73 -12.85 14.04
CA PRO A 390 -17.38 -11.54 14.04
C PRO A 390 -16.71 -10.52 13.10
N TYR A 391 -15.38 -10.47 13.10
CA TYR A 391 -14.64 -9.61 12.21
C TYR A 391 -14.92 -9.92 10.72
N ARG A 392 -14.81 -11.19 10.32
CA ARG A 392 -15.06 -11.61 8.93
C ARG A 392 -16.48 -11.30 8.47
N VAL A 393 -17.49 -11.59 9.32
CA VAL A 393 -18.88 -11.27 9.02
C VAL A 393 -19.09 -9.77 8.86
N LEU A 394 -18.54 -8.96 9.77
CA LEU A 394 -18.63 -7.51 9.69
C LEU A 394 -17.90 -6.97 8.45
N TYR A 395 -16.73 -7.51 8.11
CA TYR A 395 -15.97 -7.12 6.94
C TYR A 395 -16.75 -7.37 5.63
N ILE A 396 -17.39 -8.52 5.50
CA ILE A 396 -18.28 -8.85 4.37
C ILE A 396 -19.49 -7.94 4.33
N ALA A 397 -20.11 -7.63 5.47
CA ALA A 397 -21.24 -6.72 5.54
C ALA A 397 -20.83 -5.30 5.10
N VAL A 398 -19.67 -4.81 5.52
CA VAL A 398 -19.13 -3.52 5.07
C VAL A 398 -18.90 -3.54 3.55
N ALA A 399 -18.33 -4.60 2.99
CA ALA A 399 -18.15 -4.73 1.54
C ALA A 399 -19.49 -4.65 0.77
N ALA A 400 -20.54 -5.30 1.29
CA ALA A 400 -21.86 -5.28 0.66
C ALA A 400 -22.52 -3.89 0.67
N ILE A 401 -22.33 -3.12 1.75
CA ILE A 401 -23.06 -1.86 2.01
C ILE A 401 -22.27 -0.64 1.50
N ALA A 402 -20.93 -0.71 1.47
CA ALA A 402 -20.06 0.42 1.12
C ALA A 402 -20.44 1.17 -0.16
N PRO A 403 -20.85 0.51 -1.27
CA PRO A 403 -21.22 1.22 -2.50
C PRO A 403 -22.45 2.13 -2.41
N VAL A 404 -23.30 1.93 -1.43
CA VAL A 404 -24.59 2.65 -1.29
C VAL A 404 -24.57 3.73 -0.21
N ILE A 405 -23.48 3.85 0.54
CA ILE A 405 -23.31 4.84 1.61
C ILE A 405 -22.43 6.00 1.09
N SER A 406 -22.74 7.24 1.49
CA SER A 406 -21.83 8.36 1.24
C SER A 406 -20.58 8.22 2.11
N LEU A 407 -19.42 8.10 1.47
CA LEU A 407 -18.18 7.67 2.14
C LEU A 407 -17.26 8.79 2.62
N ASN A 408 -17.56 10.08 2.37
CA ASN A 408 -16.64 11.16 2.71
C ASN A 408 -16.13 11.11 4.16
N LEU A 409 -17.04 10.87 5.11
CA LEU A 409 -16.66 10.75 6.53
C LEU A 409 -15.91 9.45 6.81
N VAL A 410 -16.29 8.36 6.16
CA VAL A 410 -15.63 7.04 6.31
C VAL A 410 -14.20 7.10 5.80
N TRP A 411 -13.97 7.78 4.66
CA TRP A 411 -12.64 8.02 4.12
C TRP A 411 -11.75 8.77 5.13
N THR A 412 -12.24 9.89 5.65
CA THR A 412 -11.46 10.72 6.58
C THR A 412 -11.14 9.97 7.87
N ILE A 413 -12.10 9.24 8.44
CA ILE A 413 -11.85 8.41 9.63
C ILE A 413 -10.83 7.31 9.34
N ALA A 414 -10.94 6.65 8.20
CA ALA A 414 -10.04 5.59 7.81
C ALA A 414 -8.61 6.12 7.58
N ASP A 415 -8.45 7.30 6.99
CA ASP A 415 -7.16 7.97 6.82
C ASP A 415 -6.52 8.31 8.18
N ILE A 416 -7.29 8.84 9.12
CA ILE A 416 -6.82 9.12 10.49
C ILE A 416 -6.33 7.83 11.17
N LEU A 417 -7.11 6.76 11.11
CA LEU A 417 -6.76 5.48 11.75
C LEU A 417 -5.49 4.87 11.13
N ASN A 418 -5.34 5.00 9.81
CA ASN A 418 -4.15 4.55 9.10
C ASN A 418 -2.90 5.32 9.54
N ALA A 419 -2.98 6.63 9.65
CA ALA A 419 -1.89 7.45 10.14
C ALA A 419 -1.54 7.14 11.61
N LEU A 420 -2.55 6.97 12.46
CA LEU A 420 -2.36 6.60 13.87
C LEU A 420 -1.75 5.20 14.03
N MET A 421 -2.01 4.27 13.11
CA MET A 421 -1.35 2.96 13.05
C MET A 421 0.14 3.09 12.73
N ALA A 422 0.54 4.04 11.89
CA ALA A 422 1.93 4.24 11.52
C ALA A 422 2.82 4.64 12.72
N LEU A 423 2.31 5.43 13.66
CA LEU A 423 3.09 5.94 14.80
C LEU A 423 3.71 4.82 15.65
N PRO A 424 2.95 3.83 16.15
CA PRO A 424 3.53 2.70 16.88
C PRO A 424 4.58 1.92 16.07
N ASN A 425 4.33 1.72 14.78
CA ASN A 425 5.26 1.01 13.91
C ASN A 425 6.58 1.77 13.73
N ILE A 426 6.52 3.09 13.53
CA ILE A 426 7.73 3.92 13.41
C ILE A 426 8.55 3.86 14.70
N VAL A 427 7.88 3.90 15.86
CA VAL A 427 8.56 3.72 17.17
C VAL A 427 9.28 2.38 17.21
N ALA A 428 8.64 1.29 16.78
CA ALA A 428 9.28 -0.03 16.70
C ALA A 428 10.50 -0.02 15.78
N VAL A 429 10.38 0.52 14.56
CA VAL A 429 11.48 0.56 13.58
C VAL A 429 12.66 1.38 14.07
N LEU A 430 12.42 2.56 14.65
CA LEU A 430 13.47 3.45 15.12
C LEU A 430 14.19 2.88 16.35
N LEU A 431 13.46 2.43 17.36
CA LEU A 431 14.04 1.90 18.59
C LEU A 431 14.73 0.54 18.37
N LEU A 432 14.23 -0.29 17.47
CA LEU A 432 14.85 -1.56 17.08
C LEU A 432 15.87 -1.43 15.94
N SER A 433 16.22 -0.21 15.53
CA SER A 433 17.15 0.02 14.40
C SER A 433 18.52 -0.67 14.60
N ASN A 434 19.02 -0.76 15.84
CA ASN A 434 20.25 -1.50 16.15
C ASN A 434 20.09 -3.01 15.94
N VAL A 435 18.95 -3.58 16.28
CA VAL A 435 18.61 -4.99 16.02
C VAL A 435 18.57 -5.24 14.52
N ILE A 436 17.90 -4.36 13.77
CA ILE A 436 17.80 -4.45 12.29
C ILE A 436 19.20 -4.46 11.67
N VAL A 437 20.07 -3.54 12.07
CA VAL A 437 21.46 -3.46 11.55
C VAL A 437 22.26 -4.71 11.91
N LYS A 438 22.15 -5.19 13.16
CA LYS A 438 22.85 -6.39 13.63
C LYS A 438 22.42 -7.63 12.83
N GLU A 439 21.12 -7.86 12.68
CA GLU A 439 20.59 -9.00 11.91
C GLU A 439 20.97 -8.88 10.42
N THR A 440 20.86 -7.67 9.85
CA THR A 440 21.28 -7.41 8.47
C THR A 440 22.73 -7.81 8.26
N ARG A 441 23.66 -7.35 9.11
CA ARG A 441 25.08 -7.71 9.00
C ARG A 441 25.34 -9.20 9.18
N LYS A 442 24.54 -9.88 10.00
CA LYS A 442 24.68 -11.32 10.25
C LYS A 442 24.33 -12.16 9.03
N TYR A 443 23.27 -11.79 8.31
CA TYR A 443 22.69 -12.65 7.27
C TYR A 443 22.81 -12.12 5.84
N ILE A 444 23.19 -10.85 5.60
CA ILE A 444 23.16 -10.25 4.27
C ILE A 444 24.03 -10.96 3.25
N ASP A 445 25.13 -11.55 3.69
CA ASP A 445 26.06 -12.32 2.85
C ASP A 445 25.84 -13.85 3.03
N HIS A 446 24.94 -14.27 3.93
CA HIS A 446 24.61 -15.67 4.26
C HIS A 446 23.10 -15.90 4.28
N LEU A 447 22.42 -15.51 3.21
CA LEU A 447 20.94 -15.54 3.13
C LEU A 447 20.33 -16.94 3.23
N ASP A 448 21.12 -17.98 2.98
CA ASP A 448 20.70 -19.38 3.11
C ASP A 448 20.96 -19.98 4.52
N ALA A 449 21.63 -19.22 5.40
CA ALA A 449 21.82 -19.64 6.78
C ALA A 449 20.50 -19.67 7.56
N LYS A 450 20.32 -20.71 8.38
CA LYS A 450 19.15 -20.84 9.24
C LYS A 450 19.31 -20.00 10.50
N ASP A 451 18.26 -19.29 10.89
CA ASP A 451 18.20 -18.64 12.21
C ASP A 451 17.89 -19.71 13.26
N GLU A 452 18.79 -19.88 14.22
CA GLU A 452 18.65 -20.84 15.32
C GLU A 452 17.71 -20.37 16.43
N THR A 453 17.19 -19.14 16.33
CA THR A 453 16.25 -18.58 17.31
C THR A 453 14.95 -19.37 17.27
N GLN A 454 14.59 -20.04 18.35
CA GLN A 454 13.33 -20.76 18.47
C GLN A 454 12.15 -19.80 18.40
N ILE A 455 11.18 -20.13 17.55
CA ILE A 455 9.92 -19.38 17.46
C ILE A 455 9.07 -19.80 18.67
N GLU A 456 8.74 -18.82 19.50
CA GLU A 456 7.93 -19.05 20.70
C GLU A 456 6.51 -19.52 20.32
N VAL A 457 6.04 -20.56 21.01
CA VAL A 457 4.65 -21.06 20.87
C VAL A 457 3.79 -20.39 21.92
N ILE A 458 2.72 -19.72 21.48
CA ILE A 458 1.77 -19.03 22.36
C ILE A 458 0.42 -19.71 22.39
N ASP A 459 -0.29 -19.51 23.50
CA ASP A 459 -1.63 -20.03 23.73
C ASP A 459 -2.66 -18.93 23.40
N LYS A 460 -2.96 -18.76 22.09
CA LYS A 460 -3.97 -17.80 21.60
C LYS A 460 -4.87 -18.44 20.55
#